data_d581218f7ef46e226f5b0e76bd22dd56
#
_entry.id   d581218f7ef46e226f5b0e76bd22dd56
#
_cell.length_a   1.000
_cell.length_b   1.000
_cell.length_c   1.000
_cell.angle_alpha   90.00
_cell.angle_beta   90.00
_cell.angle_gamma   90.00
#
_symmetry.space_group_name_H-M   'P 1'
#
loop_
_entity.id
_entity.type
_entity.pdbx_description
1 polymer ?
#
loop_
_entity_poly.entity_id
_entity_poly.type
_entity_poly.pdbx_seq_one_letter_code
_entity_poly.pdbx_strand_id
1 'polypeptide(L)'
;MKIHTPDNDPCEEEAAALNGTVLKKIIHVRQAEKHDVITALNSHQEKVINILKNSKKKFHGIKWHIIVKIRFVRMKDDQPEYTMAYFNGACQKITLDDEIQSGIEKSHMKIVNSFVEFQRNGSSWTLDSVEQIHLKIVEYKPVQGSSYIQTPKSIASSLSIINPKNKDDKCFMWAILAGVYPVKKNANRIDKYKDHTEKLNFAGIKFPVKLNEIHKFEKLNQISVSVFGYEKEVYPLRQTQCQFATHVNLLLLDNGTKQHYCLKT
;
A
#
# COMPACT_ATOMS: atom_id res chain seq x y z
N MET A 1 -26.81 -33.52 -28.83
CA MET A 1 -25.92 -33.32 -27.68
C MET A 1 -25.32 -31.94 -27.84
N LYS A 2 -25.90 -30.88 -27.21
CA LYS A 2 -25.39 -29.51 -27.29
C LYS A 2 -24.29 -29.37 -26.23
N ILE A 3 -23.10 -29.11 -26.73
CA ILE A 3 -21.92 -28.80 -25.90
C ILE A 3 -22.17 -27.42 -25.26
N HIS A 4 -22.31 -27.39 -23.94
CA HIS A 4 -22.31 -26.16 -23.15
C HIS A 4 -20.91 -25.55 -23.24
N THR A 5 -20.78 -24.43 -23.96
CA THR A 5 -19.61 -23.57 -23.84
C THR A 5 -19.67 -22.87 -22.47
N PRO A 6 -18.57 -22.82 -21.71
CA PRO A 6 -18.56 -22.10 -20.45
C PRO A 6 -18.80 -20.61 -20.71
N ASP A 7 -19.63 -19.99 -19.85
CA ASP A 7 -19.90 -18.57 -19.80
C ASP A 7 -18.60 -17.79 -19.93
N ASN A 8 -18.50 -16.98 -20.97
CA ASN A 8 -17.42 -16.01 -21.14
C ASN A 8 -17.46 -15.05 -19.94
N ASP A 9 -16.50 -15.19 -19.06
CA ASP A 9 -16.21 -14.22 -18.00
C ASP A 9 -16.04 -12.83 -18.64
N PRO A 10 -16.72 -11.76 -18.16
CA PRO A 10 -16.69 -10.45 -18.78
C PRO A 10 -15.23 -9.98 -18.92
N CYS A 11 -14.86 -9.69 -20.15
CA CYS A 11 -13.52 -9.44 -20.65
C CYS A 11 -12.73 -8.51 -19.71
N GLU A 12 -11.62 -9.00 -19.15
CA GLU A 12 -10.63 -8.15 -18.50
C GLU A 12 -9.74 -7.53 -19.58
N GLU A 13 -9.83 -6.22 -19.73
CA GLU A 13 -8.82 -5.49 -20.48
C GLU A 13 -7.62 -5.20 -19.57
N GLU A 14 -6.44 -5.62 -19.98
CA GLU A 14 -5.19 -5.32 -19.28
C GLU A 14 -4.33 -4.37 -20.11
N ALA A 15 -3.93 -3.26 -19.50
CA ALA A 15 -2.92 -2.36 -20.03
C ALA A 15 -1.75 -2.27 -19.05
N ALA A 16 -0.54 -2.41 -19.56
CA ALA A 16 0.67 -2.25 -18.78
C ALA A 16 1.50 -1.07 -19.32
N ALA A 17 2.09 -0.29 -18.41
CA ALA A 17 2.96 0.83 -18.74
C ALA A 17 4.23 0.79 -17.88
N LEU A 18 5.23 1.62 -18.24
CA LEU A 18 6.51 1.75 -17.52
C LEU A 18 7.17 0.39 -17.25
N ASN A 19 7.40 -0.39 -18.32
CA ASN A 19 8.00 -1.71 -18.25
C ASN A 19 7.23 -2.70 -17.32
N GLY A 20 5.89 -2.57 -17.28
CA GLY A 20 5.03 -3.45 -16.50
C GLY A 20 4.94 -3.13 -15.00
N THR A 21 5.49 -2.00 -14.54
CA THR A 21 5.38 -1.55 -13.14
C THR A 21 4.04 -0.86 -12.83
N VAL A 22 3.30 -0.46 -13.87
CA VAL A 22 1.96 0.10 -13.77
C VAL A 22 1.01 -0.82 -14.52
N LEU A 23 -0.02 -1.30 -13.83
CA LEU A 23 -1.08 -2.13 -14.41
C LEU A 23 -2.41 -1.39 -14.32
N LYS A 24 -3.19 -1.43 -15.39
CA LYS A 24 -4.59 -1.02 -15.41
C LYS A 24 -5.42 -2.24 -15.79
N LYS A 25 -6.33 -2.65 -14.93
CA LYS A 25 -7.32 -3.68 -15.20
C LYS A 25 -8.70 -3.02 -15.32
N ILE A 26 -9.47 -3.41 -16.31
CA ILE A 26 -10.83 -2.93 -16.53
C ILE A 26 -11.76 -4.15 -16.42
N ILE A 27 -12.71 -4.08 -15.51
CA ILE A 27 -13.75 -5.08 -15.33
C ILE A 27 -15.06 -4.48 -15.83
N HIS A 28 -15.70 -5.11 -16.81
CA HIS A 28 -17.03 -4.72 -17.29
C HIS A 28 -18.08 -5.25 -16.33
N VAL A 29 -19.02 -4.38 -15.94
CA VAL A 29 -20.10 -4.76 -15.03
C VAL A 29 -21.16 -5.54 -15.81
N ARG A 30 -21.63 -6.65 -15.26
CA ARG A 30 -22.67 -7.49 -15.90
C ARG A 30 -24.00 -6.75 -15.96
N GLN A 31 -24.79 -7.03 -16.97
CA GLN A 31 -26.08 -6.34 -17.21
C GLN A 31 -27.02 -6.39 -16.00
N ALA A 32 -27.07 -7.51 -15.29
CA ALA A 32 -27.90 -7.68 -14.08
C ALA A 32 -27.48 -6.81 -12.88
N GLU A 33 -26.24 -6.31 -12.86
CA GLU A 33 -25.61 -5.61 -11.74
C GLU A 33 -25.42 -4.11 -12.01
N LYS A 34 -25.75 -3.64 -13.24
CA LYS A 34 -25.49 -2.27 -13.69
C LYS A 34 -26.32 -1.20 -13.03
N HIS A 35 -27.43 -1.56 -12.40
CA HIS A 35 -28.43 -0.59 -11.94
C HIS A 35 -28.21 -0.10 -10.50
N ASP A 36 -27.21 -0.65 -9.78
CA ASP A 36 -26.87 -0.22 -8.44
C ASP A 36 -25.36 -0.29 -8.21
N VAL A 37 -24.80 0.81 -7.67
CA VAL A 37 -23.35 0.94 -7.45
C VAL A 37 -22.84 -0.04 -6.39
N ILE A 38 -23.61 -0.26 -5.33
CA ILE A 38 -23.22 -1.16 -4.22
C ILE A 38 -23.23 -2.61 -4.71
N THR A 39 -24.27 -3.00 -5.42
CA THR A 39 -24.37 -4.34 -6.02
C THR A 39 -23.22 -4.58 -7.01
N ALA A 40 -22.92 -3.62 -7.89
CA ALA A 40 -21.82 -3.73 -8.84
C ALA A 40 -20.44 -3.87 -8.16
N LEU A 41 -20.19 -3.13 -7.09
CA LEU A 41 -18.95 -3.22 -6.32
C LEU A 41 -18.82 -4.56 -5.59
N ASN A 42 -19.89 -5.01 -4.93
CA ASN A 42 -19.86 -6.23 -4.12
C ASN A 42 -19.74 -7.50 -4.97
N SER A 43 -20.44 -7.57 -6.10
CA SER A 43 -20.41 -8.73 -6.99
C SER A 43 -19.04 -8.95 -7.66
N HIS A 44 -18.24 -7.87 -7.79
CA HIS A 44 -16.89 -7.94 -8.36
C HIS A 44 -15.77 -7.94 -7.31
N GLN A 45 -16.10 -7.92 -6.01
CA GLN A 45 -15.12 -7.80 -4.93
C GLN A 45 -14.11 -8.95 -4.93
N GLU A 46 -14.54 -10.20 -5.07
CA GLU A 46 -13.63 -11.35 -5.10
C GLU A 46 -12.65 -11.29 -6.27
N LYS A 47 -13.15 -10.85 -7.42
CA LYS A 47 -12.30 -10.66 -8.61
C LYS A 47 -11.22 -9.62 -8.37
N VAL A 48 -11.58 -8.48 -7.75
CA VAL A 48 -10.63 -7.43 -7.35
C VAL A 48 -9.61 -7.97 -6.35
N ILE A 49 -10.04 -8.74 -5.33
CA ILE A 49 -9.13 -9.37 -4.36
C ILE A 49 -8.11 -10.26 -5.06
N ASN A 50 -8.56 -11.11 -5.99
CA ASN A 50 -7.68 -12.03 -6.71
C ASN A 50 -6.65 -11.28 -7.58
N ILE A 51 -7.07 -10.22 -8.27
CA ILE A 51 -6.17 -9.35 -9.05
C ILE A 51 -5.11 -8.71 -8.14
N LEU A 52 -5.52 -8.16 -6.99
CA LEU A 52 -4.61 -7.53 -6.04
C LEU A 52 -3.62 -8.54 -5.44
N LYS A 53 -4.07 -9.73 -5.04
CA LYS A 53 -3.21 -10.83 -4.55
C LYS A 53 -2.17 -11.25 -5.58
N ASN A 54 -2.60 -11.43 -6.84
CA ASN A 54 -1.69 -11.82 -7.93
C ASN A 54 -0.68 -10.71 -8.24
N SER A 55 -1.13 -9.45 -8.27
CA SER A 55 -0.24 -8.30 -8.48
C SER A 55 0.78 -8.15 -7.35
N LYS A 56 0.36 -8.41 -6.09
CA LYS A 56 1.26 -8.39 -4.94
C LYS A 56 2.31 -9.51 -4.99
N LYS A 57 1.94 -10.73 -5.42
CA LYS A 57 2.92 -11.81 -5.65
C LYS A 57 3.99 -11.40 -6.66
N LYS A 58 3.60 -10.66 -7.71
CA LYS A 58 4.51 -10.17 -8.75
C LYS A 58 5.40 -9.04 -8.23
N PHE A 59 4.88 -8.08 -7.48
CA PHE A 59 5.54 -6.82 -7.12
C PHE A 59 6.01 -6.73 -5.67
N HIS A 60 5.67 -7.69 -4.79
CA HIS A 60 5.98 -7.72 -3.35
C HIS A 60 5.32 -6.60 -2.53
N GLY A 61 5.05 -5.46 -3.13
CA GLY A 61 4.28 -4.35 -2.57
C GLY A 61 3.56 -3.62 -3.70
N ILE A 62 2.36 -3.16 -3.46
CA ILE A 62 1.54 -2.45 -4.44
C ILE A 62 0.87 -1.22 -3.84
N LYS A 63 0.73 -0.19 -4.68
CA LYS A 63 -0.16 0.95 -4.45
C LYS A 63 -1.29 0.86 -5.47
N TRP A 64 -2.53 0.99 -5.04
CA TRP A 64 -3.67 0.78 -5.91
C TRP A 64 -4.85 1.65 -5.55
N HIS A 65 -5.77 1.84 -6.49
CA HIS A 65 -7.07 2.43 -6.26
C HIS A 65 -8.09 1.94 -7.30
N ILE A 66 -9.36 1.95 -6.88
CA ILE A 66 -10.51 1.62 -7.72
C ILE A 66 -11.11 2.91 -8.28
N ILE A 67 -11.55 2.88 -9.54
CA ILE A 67 -12.33 3.93 -10.18
C ILE A 67 -13.56 3.28 -10.79
N VAL A 68 -14.75 3.79 -10.49
CA VAL A 68 -15.99 3.31 -11.10
C VAL A 68 -16.45 4.31 -12.17
N LYS A 69 -16.68 3.80 -13.38
CA LYS A 69 -17.24 4.56 -14.50
C LYS A 69 -18.75 4.35 -14.55
N ILE A 70 -19.50 5.43 -14.44
CA ILE A 70 -20.95 5.42 -14.35
C ILE A 70 -21.54 6.27 -15.46
N ARG A 71 -22.54 5.74 -16.14
CA ARG A 71 -23.36 6.48 -17.09
C ARG A 71 -24.58 7.03 -16.38
N PHE A 72 -24.83 8.32 -16.60
CA PHE A 72 -25.97 9.05 -16.09
C PHE A 72 -26.87 9.48 -17.23
N VAL A 73 -28.15 9.62 -16.95
CA VAL A 73 -29.17 10.10 -17.86
C VAL A 73 -29.96 11.24 -17.22
N ARG A 74 -30.37 12.23 -18.02
CA ARG A 74 -31.39 13.20 -17.67
C ARG A 74 -32.30 13.46 -18.87
N MET A 75 -33.53 13.86 -18.62
CA MET A 75 -34.42 14.33 -19.66
C MET A 75 -34.20 15.83 -19.89
N LYS A 76 -33.97 16.22 -21.13
CA LYS A 76 -33.85 17.61 -21.56
C LYS A 76 -34.65 17.74 -22.86
N ASP A 77 -35.61 18.65 -22.88
CA ASP A 77 -36.49 18.89 -24.02
C ASP A 77 -37.10 17.58 -24.56
N ASP A 78 -37.62 16.73 -23.67
CA ASP A 78 -38.22 15.41 -23.94
C ASP A 78 -37.25 14.41 -24.64
N GLN A 79 -35.95 14.68 -24.64
CA GLN A 79 -34.92 13.78 -25.14
C GLN A 79 -33.96 13.35 -24.03
N PRO A 80 -33.57 12.07 -24.02
CA PRO A 80 -32.57 11.59 -23.06
C PRO A 80 -31.16 12.10 -23.40
N GLU A 81 -30.53 12.81 -22.49
CA GLU A 81 -29.13 13.22 -22.56
C GLU A 81 -28.30 12.32 -21.66
N TYR A 82 -27.14 11.84 -22.12
CA TYR A 82 -26.26 10.94 -21.38
C TYR A 82 -24.93 11.61 -21.07
N THR A 83 -24.36 11.29 -19.90
CA THR A 83 -23.00 11.68 -19.54
C THR A 83 -22.29 10.58 -18.77
N MET A 84 -20.96 10.65 -18.74
CA MET A 84 -20.12 9.72 -17.99
C MET A 84 -19.45 10.43 -16.83
N ALA A 85 -19.50 9.84 -15.63
CA ALA A 85 -18.76 10.29 -14.49
C ALA A 85 -17.87 9.18 -13.91
N TYR A 86 -16.79 9.58 -13.23
CA TYR A 86 -15.80 8.69 -12.66
C TYR A 86 -15.67 8.93 -11.16
N PHE A 87 -15.93 7.90 -10.35
CA PHE A 87 -15.85 7.96 -8.90
C PHE A 87 -14.61 7.23 -8.41
N ASN A 88 -13.74 7.95 -7.71
CA ASN A 88 -12.45 7.44 -7.27
C ASN A 88 -12.53 6.93 -5.83
N GLY A 89 -12.12 5.68 -5.62
CA GLY A 89 -11.90 5.09 -4.32
C GLY A 89 -10.70 5.69 -3.57
N ALA A 90 -10.48 5.21 -2.36
CA ALA A 90 -9.29 5.57 -1.61
C ALA A 90 -8.05 4.90 -2.22
N CYS A 91 -6.97 5.65 -2.34
CA CYS A 91 -5.68 5.07 -2.72
C CYS A 91 -5.12 4.30 -1.54
N GLN A 92 -4.78 3.03 -1.76
CA GLN A 92 -4.30 2.11 -0.73
C GLN A 92 -2.89 1.63 -1.05
N LYS A 93 -2.12 1.33 -0.01
CA LYS A 93 -0.85 0.61 -0.10
C LYS A 93 -1.03 -0.74 0.56
N ILE A 94 -0.52 -1.78 -0.06
CA ILE A 94 -0.56 -3.14 0.46
C ILE A 94 0.84 -3.72 0.42
N THR A 95 1.31 -4.14 1.58
CA THR A 95 2.53 -4.90 1.77
C THR A 95 2.24 -6.26 2.41
N LEU A 96 1.14 -6.38 3.13
CA LEU A 96 0.62 -7.61 3.76
C LEU A 96 -0.73 -8.02 3.14
N ASP A 97 -1.03 -9.32 3.11
CA ASP A 97 -2.24 -9.84 2.44
C ASP A 97 -3.53 -9.55 3.22
N ASP A 98 -3.45 -9.47 4.53
CA ASP A 98 -4.57 -9.16 5.44
C ASP A 98 -5.10 -7.72 5.31
N GLU A 99 -4.34 -6.82 4.69
CA GLU A 99 -4.76 -5.44 4.45
C GLU A 99 -5.69 -5.26 3.25
N ILE A 100 -5.82 -6.28 2.36
CA ILE A 100 -6.57 -6.16 1.11
C ILE A 100 -8.04 -5.89 1.37
N GLN A 101 -8.66 -6.68 2.23
CA GLN A 101 -10.09 -6.61 2.51
C GLN A 101 -10.49 -5.24 3.07
N SER A 102 -9.81 -4.76 4.12
CA SER A 102 -10.09 -3.45 4.73
C SER A 102 -9.84 -2.30 3.76
N GLY A 103 -8.85 -2.42 2.87
CA GLY A 103 -8.56 -1.45 1.82
C GLY A 103 -9.69 -1.35 0.78
N ILE A 104 -10.28 -2.48 0.39
CA ILE A 104 -11.43 -2.52 -0.52
C ILE A 104 -12.64 -1.86 0.13
N GLU A 105 -12.95 -2.19 1.37
CA GLU A 105 -14.07 -1.60 2.11
C GLU A 105 -13.95 -0.08 2.21
N LYS A 106 -12.77 0.45 2.55
CA LYS A 106 -12.48 1.90 2.55
C LYS A 106 -12.67 2.53 1.17
N SER A 107 -12.24 1.83 0.10
CA SER A 107 -12.41 2.28 -1.28
C SER A 107 -13.88 2.32 -1.71
N HIS A 108 -14.64 1.26 -1.40
CA HIS A 108 -16.07 1.18 -1.69
C HIS A 108 -16.84 2.28 -0.96
N MET A 109 -16.60 2.45 0.34
CA MET A 109 -17.23 3.51 1.14
C MET A 109 -17.00 4.90 0.53
N LYS A 110 -15.76 5.20 0.11
CA LYS A 110 -15.45 6.49 -0.51
C LYS A 110 -16.17 6.68 -1.85
N ILE A 111 -16.25 5.64 -2.70
CA ILE A 111 -16.96 5.68 -3.98
C ILE A 111 -18.44 5.96 -3.74
N VAL A 112 -19.08 5.19 -2.86
CA VAL A 112 -20.51 5.32 -2.54
C VAL A 112 -20.81 6.70 -1.98
N ASN A 113 -20.02 7.21 -1.04
CA ASN A 113 -20.21 8.55 -0.48
C ASN A 113 -20.10 9.63 -1.56
N SER A 114 -19.11 9.56 -2.44
CA SER A 114 -18.94 10.52 -3.53
C SER A 114 -20.08 10.44 -4.56
N PHE A 115 -20.61 9.25 -4.82
CA PHE A 115 -21.77 9.04 -5.68
C PHE A 115 -23.04 9.64 -5.07
N VAL A 116 -23.30 9.39 -3.78
CA VAL A 116 -24.45 9.98 -3.05
C VAL A 116 -24.36 11.50 -3.01
N GLU A 117 -23.17 12.05 -2.77
CA GLU A 117 -22.96 13.51 -2.79
C GLU A 117 -23.23 14.11 -4.17
N PHE A 118 -22.76 13.45 -5.25
CA PHE A 118 -23.05 13.86 -6.63
C PHE A 118 -24.54 13.91 -6.92
N GLN A 119 -25.32 12.93 -6.47
CA GLN A 119 -26.76 12.90 -6.64
C GLN A 119 -27.48 13.99 -5.81
N ARG A 120 -26.99 14.30 -4.60
CA ARG A 120 -27.58 15.35 -3.72
C ARG A 120 -27.37 16.76 -4.23
N ASN A 121 -26.28 17.02 -4.96
CA ASN A 121 -25.91 18.37 -5.41
C ASN A 121 -26.80 18.90 -6.56
N GLY A 122 -28.02 18.38 -6.70
CA GLY A 122 -29.08 18.97 -7.52
C GLY A 122 -28.86 18.85 -9.03
N SER A 123 -27.97 17.97 -9.47
CA SER A 123 -27.90 17.59 -10.88
C SER A 123 -29.15 16.78 -11.20
N SER A 124 -29.95 17.19 -12.18
CA SER A 124 -31.07 16.39 -12.71
C SER A 124 -30.62 15.05 -13.33
N TRP A 125 -29.38 14.66 -13.09
CA TRP A 125 -28.77 13.42 -13.54
C TRP A 125 -29.16 12.27 -12.64
N THR A 126 -29.73 11.21 -13.22
CA THR A 126 -30.03 9.94 -12.56
C THR A 126 -29.09 8.85 -13.03
N LEU A 127 -28.83 7.85 -12.19
CA LEU A 127 -28.05 6.68 -12.56
C LEU A 127 -28.75 5.94 -13.70
N ASP A 128 -28.06 5.79 -14.82
CA ASP A 128 -28.50 4.90 -15.91
C ASP A 128 -27.83 3.53 -15.75
N SER A 129 -26.50 3.49 -15.73
CA SER A 129 -25.78 2.24 -15.57
C SER A 129 -24.35 2.39 -15.05
N VAL A 130 -23.91 1.43 -14.23
CA VAL A 130 -22.50 1.24 -13.86
C VAL A 130 -21.81 0.46 -14.98
N GLU A 131 -20.88 1.09 -15.68
CA GLU A 131 -20.28 0.50 -16.89
C GLU A 131 -19.05 -0.34 -16.62
N GLN A 132 -18.12 0.21 -15.83
CA GLN A 132 -16.81 -0.38 -15.65
C GLN A 132 -16.25 -0.11 -14.26
N ILE A 133 -15.49 -1.08 -13.76
CA ILE A 133 -14.62 -0.93 -12.57
C ILE A 133 -13.18 -0.97 -13.07
N HIS A 134 -12.46 0.15 -12.92
CA HIS A 134 -11.05 0.25 -13.25
C HIS A 134 -10.22 0.03 -12.00
N LEU A 135 -9.28 -0.88 -12.03
CA LEU A 135 -8.30 -1.10 -10.98
C LEU A 135 -6.93 -0.63 -11.50
N LYS A 136 -6.41 0.44 -10.93
CA LYS A 136 -5.06 0.92 -11.21
C LYS A 136 -4.12 0.43 -10.12
N ILE A 137 -3.05 -0.26 -10.52
CA ILE A 137 -2.06 -0.86 -9.64
C ILE A 137 -0.69 -0.38 -10.06
N VAL A 138 0.10 0.08 -9.10
CA VAL A 138 1.48 0.48 -9.32
C VAL A 138 2.36 -0.34 -8.39
N GLU A 139 3.47 -0.85 -8.90
CA GLU A 139 4.49 -1.46 -8.07
C GLU A 139 4.95 -0.46 -7.00
N TYR A 140 4.83 -0.85 -5.74
CA TYR A 140 5.34 -0.08 -4.63
C TYR A 140 6.69 -0.67 -4.21
N LYS A 141 7.74 0.00 -4.64
CA LYS A 141 9.10 -0.28 -4.16
C LYS A 141 9.43 0.74 -3.09
N PRO A 142 9.43 0.36 -1.81
CA PRO A 142 10.09 1.18 -0.81
C PRO A 142 11.55 1.33 -1.26
N VAL A 143 11.97 2.54 -1.55
CA VAL A 143 13.35 2.82 -1.98
C VAL A 143 14.30 2.45 -0.82
N GLN A 144 15.54 2.13 -1.12
CA GLN A 144 16.51 1.66 -0.11
C GLN A 144 16.87 2.78 0.87
N GLY A 145 16.80 2.50 2.19
CA GLY A 145 17.22 3.45 3.21
C GLY A 145 18.73 3.70 3.17
N SER A 146 19.16 4.91 2.84
CA SER A 146 20.58 5.18 2.57
C SER A 146 21.18 6.42 3.24
N SER A 147 20.38 7.33 3.80
CA SER A 147 20.96 8.51 4.47
C SER A 147 19.95 9.15 5.42
N TYR A 148 20.46 9.95 6.36
CA TYR A 148 19.64 10.59 7.37
C TYR A 148 18.51 11.44 6.77
N ILE A 149 17.30 11.20 7.28
CA ILE A 149 16.11 12.01 7.04
C ILE A 149 15.64 12.53 8.40
N GLN A 150 15.38 13.83 8.50
CA GLN A 150 14.86 14.42 9.71
C GLN A 150 13.46 13.84 10.04
N THR A 151 13.24 13.51 11.32
CA THR A 151 11.93 13.04 11.79
C THR A 151 10.86 14.08 11.50
N PRO A 152 9.73 13.71 10.86
CA PRO A 152 8.62 14.64 10.63
C PRO A 152 8.12 15.27 11.93
N LYS A 153 7.79 16.58 11.89
CA LYS A 153 7.34 17.34 13.06
C LYS A 153 6.15 16.69 13.78
N SER A 154 5.24 16.08 13.01
CA SER A 154 4.04 15.39 13.51
C SER A 154 4.32 14.22 14.46
N ILE A 155 5.48 13.56 14.34
CA ILE A 155 5.86 12.41 15.16
C ILE A 155 7.14 12.67 16.00
N ALA A 156 7.80 13.78 15.77
CA ALA A 156 9.05 14.11 16.47
C ALA A 156 8.86 14.31 18.00
N SER A 157 7.68 14.78 18.41
CA SER A 157 7.32 15.02 19.81
C SER A 157 6.87 13.77 20.56
N SER A 158 6.58 12.66 19.85
CA SER A 158 6.03 11.44 20.48
C SER A 158 7.02 10.67 21.36
N LEU A 159 8.31 11.01 21.32
CA LEU A 159 9.40 10.29 21.98
C LEU A 159 9.50 8.79 21.64
N SER A 160 8.62 8.30 20.80
CA SER A 160 8.56 6.88 20.37
C SER A 160 9.47 6.56 19.18
N ILE A 161 10.24 7.55 18.69
CA ILE A 161 11.16 7.39 17.57
C ILE A 161 12.58 7.82 17.98
N ILE A 162 13.51 6.89 17.89
CA ILE A 162 14.95 7.20 17.97
C ILE A 162 15.48 7.19 16.54
N ASN A 163 15.96 8.33 16.09
CA ASN A 163 16.45 8.56 14.73
C ASN A 163 17.97 8.73 14.73
N PRO A 164 18.76 7.66 14.51
CA PRO A 164 20.23 7.73 14.51
C PRO A 164 20.74 8.63 13.37
N LYS A 165 21.58 9.62 13.72
CA LYS A 165 22.12 10.59 12.78
C LYS A 165 23.41 10.06 12.14
N ASN A 166 23.24 9.11 11.20
CA ASN A 166 24.34 8.56 10.42
C ASN A 166 24.60 9.37 9.13
N LYS A 167 25.83 9.28 8.62
CA LYS A 167 26.26 9.90 7.35
C LYS A 167 26.54 8.85 6.27
N ASP A 168 26.47 7.57 6.63
CA ASP A 168 26.70 6.40 5.80
C ASP A 168 25.36 5.80 5.30
N ASP A 169 25.43 4.71 4.57
CA ASP A 169 24.28 3.93 4.08
C ASP A 169 23.79 2.87 5.09
N LYS A 170 24.33 2.88 6.34
CA LYS A 170 24.10 1.85 7.36
C LYS A 170 22.99 2.21 8.34
N CYS A 171 22.00 3.03 7.97
CA CYS A 171 20.92 3.45 8.85
C CYS A 171 20.15 2.25 9.48
N PHE A 172 19.97 1.15 8.74
CA PHE A 172 19.40 -0.08 9.27
C PHE A 172 20.21 -0.61 10.46
N MET A 173 21.53 -0.75 10.30
CA MET A 173 22.41 -1.22 11.35
C MET A 173 22.34 -0.33 12.59
N TRP A 174 22.40 1.00 12.41
CA TRP A 174 22.36 1.93 13.53
C TRP A 174 21.01 1.91 14.26
N ALA A 175 19.89 1.76 13.53
CA ALA A 175 18.57 1.64 14.14
C ALA A 175 18.39 0.32 14.92
N ILE A 176 18.90 -0.80 14.40
CA ILE A 176 18.93 -2.09 15.10
C ILE A 176 19.78 -1.99 16.39
N LEU A 177 20.99 -1.43 16.29
CA LEU A 177 21.86 -1.26 17.45
C LEU A 177 21.21 -0.41 18.54
N ALA A 178 20.47 0.65 18.16
CA ALA A 178 19.73 1.47 19.11
C ALA A 178 18.60 0.69 19.83
N GLY A 179 18.00 -0.29 19.16
CA GLY A 179 16.98 -1.16 19.74
C GLY A 179 17.53 -2.25 20.66
N VAL A 180 18.67 -2.84 20.26
CA VAL A 180 19.29 -3.93 21.04
C VAL A 180 20.11 -3.41 22.22
N TYR A 181 20.76 -2.25 22.07
CA TYR A 181 21.61 -1.62 23.09
C TYR A 181 21.09 -0.23 23.46
N PRO A 182 19.94 -0.12 24.13
CA PRO A 182 19.31 1.17 24.42
C PRO A 182 20.15 2.04 25.33
N VAL A 183 20.24 3.34 25.02
CA VAL A 183 20.96 4.33 25.82
C VAL A 183 20.00 5.41 26.34
N LYS A 184 20.18 5.85 27.60
CA LYS A 184 19.29 6.80 28.28
C LYS A 184 19.39 8.24 27.73
N LYS A 185 20.57 8.65 27.22
CA LYS A 185 20.82 10.02 26.76
C LYS A 185 21.48 10.04 25.39
N ASN A 186 21.05 10.97 24.52
CA ASN A 186 21.61 11.16 23.20
C ASN A 186 21.50 9.90 22.30
N ALA A 187 20.38 9.16 22.40
CA ALA A 187 20.13 7.92 21.66
C ALA A 187 20.16 8.09 20.11
N ASN A 188 20.10 9.32 19.62
CA ASN A 188 20.22 9.65 18.20
C ASN A 188 21.68 9.78 17.71
N ARG A 189 22.68 9.67 18.60
CA ARG A 189 24.10 9.74 18.24
C ARG A 189 24.68 8.36 18.00
N ILE A 190 25.20 8.11 16.81
CA ILE A 190 25.79 6.83 16.41
C ILE A 190 27.06 6.46 17.17
N ASP A 191 27.80 7.45 17.70
CA ASP A 191 28.98 7.20 18.55
C ASP A 191 28.68 6.35 19.78
N LYS A 192 27.44 6.40 20.27
CA LYS A 192 26.97 5.58 21.40
C LYS A 192 26.85 4.08 21.09
N TYR A 193 26.85 3.72 19.82
CA TYR A 193 26.64 2.36 19.37
C TYR A 193 27.86 1.73 18.67
N LYS A 194 28.94 2.51 18.47
CA LYS A 194 30.12 2.05 17.73
C LYS A 194 30.77 0.80 18.32
N ASP A 195 30.87 0.72 19.65
CA ASP A 195 31.46 -0.42 20.35
C ASP A 195 30.60 -1.69 20.31
N HIS A 196 29.41 -1.58 19.72
CA HIS A 196 28.46 -2.69 19.56
C HIS A 196 28.36 -3.19 18.11
N THR A 197 29.03 -2.56 17.15
CA THR A 197 28.92 -2.90 15.73
C THR A 197 29.38 -4.33 15.42
N GLU A 198 30.38 -4.81 16.14
CA GLU A 198 30.92 -6.18 15.97
C GLU A 198 30.13 -7.25 16.72
N LYS A 199 29.19 -6.86 17.60
CA LYS A 199 28.35 -7.79 18.37
C LYS A 199 27.18 -8.35 17.56
N LEU A 200 26.89 -7.78 16.38
CA LEU A 200 25.87 -8.23 15.46
C LEU A 200 26.51 -8.66 14.15
N ASN A 201 25.98 -9.75 13.58
CA ASN A 201 26.49 -10.32 12.35
C ASN A 201 25.77 -9.72 11.14
N PHE A 202 26.49 -8.98 10.32
CA PHE A 202 26.02 -8.42 9.03
C PHE A 202 26.68 -9.08 7.82
N ALA A 203 27.27 -10.25 7.98
CA ALA A 203 27.93 -10.97 6.88
C ALA A 203 26.95 -11.27 5.75
N GLY A 204 27.33 -10.91 4.52
CA GLY A 204 26.50 -11.12 3.32
C GLY A 204 25.30 -10.19 3.19
N ILE A 205 25.15 -9.21 4.09
CA ILE A 205 24.10 -8.18 4.02
C ILE A 205 24.67 -6.95 3.31
N LYS A 206 24.00 -6.56 2.22
CA LYS A 206 24.38 -5.37 1.46
C LYS A 206 23.66 -4.13 2.01
N PHE A 207 24.40 -3.05 2.20
CA PHE A 207 23.82 -1.75 2.53
C PHE A 207 23.63 -0.90 1.28
N PRO A 208 22.54 -0.13 1.21
CA PRO A 208 21.40 -0.03 2.12
C PRO A 208 20.55 -1.32 2.12
N VAL A 209 20.06 -1.73 3.30
CA VAL A 209 19.31 -2.97 3.47
C VAL A 209 17.90 -2.85 2.91
N LYS A 210 17.51 -3.78 2.04
CA LYS A 210 16.15 -3.86 1.47
C LYS A 210 15.21 -4.61 2.42
N LEU A 211 13.91 -4.29 2.41
CA LEU A 211 12.91 -4.97 3.24
C LEU A 211 12.92 -6.49 3.09
N ASN A 212 13.06 -6.96 1.84
CA ASN A 212 13.10 -8.40 1.55
C ASN A 212 14.41 -9.10 1.95
N GLU A 213 15.46 -8.36 2.35
CA GLU A 213 16.72 -8.91 2.81
C GLU A 213 16.83 -8.96 4.34
N ILE A 214 15.92 -8.33 5.07
CA ILE A 214 15.92 -8.31 6.55
C ILE A 214 15.83 -9.71 7.14
N HIS A 215 15.16 -10.66 6.48
CA HIS A 215 15.07 -12.04 6.93
C HIS A 215 16.46 -12.74 7.07
N LYS A 216 17.47 -12.30 6.29
CA LYS A 216 18.85 -12.80 6.42
C LYS A 216 19.46 -12.32 7.74
N PHE A 217 19.27 -11.05 8.07
CA PHE A 217 19.72 -10.49 9.34
C PHE A 217 19.07 -11.17 10.55
N GLU A 218 17.75 -11.41 10.48
CA GLU A 218 17.01 -12.08 11.56
C GLU A 218 17.57 -13.47 11.86
N LYS A 219 17.84 -14.26 10.81
CA LYS A 219 18.41 -15.62 10.93
C LYS A 219 19.84 -15.60 11.51
N LEU A 220 20.67 -14.63 11.07
CA LEU A 220 22.06 -14.52 11.52
C LEU A 220 22.19 -14.12 12.98
N ASN A 221 21.24 -13.30 13.48
CA ASN A 221 21.35 -12.68 14.81
C ASN A 221 20.30 -13.16 15.81
N GLN A 222 19.34 -13.98 15.40
CA GLN A 222 18.22 -14.43 16.23
C GLN A 222 17.44 -13.22 16.82
N ILE A 223 17.20 -12.21 15.97
CA ILE A 223 16.48 -10.97 16.31
C ILE A 223 15.32 -10.82 15.34
N SER A 224 14.10 -10.72 15.87
CA SER A 224 12.89 -10.43 15.07
C SER A 224 12.83 -8.95 14.72
N VAL A 225 12.56 -8.61 13.45
CA VAL A 225 12.51 -7.22 12.99
C VAL A 225 11.21 -6.95 12.23
N SER A 226 10.36 -6.08 12.76
CA SER A 226 9.20 -5.54 12.05
C SER A 226 9.50 -4.13 11.56
N VAL A 227 8.98 -3.76 10.37
CA VAL A 227 9.19 -2.44 9.79
C VAL A 227 7.86 -1.79 9.47
N PHE A 228 7.74 -0.55 9.88
CA PHE A 228 6.58 0.30 9.65
C PHE A 228 6.96 1.46 8.72
N GLY A 229 6.00 1.95 7.94
CA GLY A 229 6.09 3.18 7.18
C GLY A 229 5.33 4.30 7.86
N TYR A 230 5.55 5.53 7.40
CA TYR A 230 4.83 6.72 7.85
C TYR A 230 4.51 7.63 6.67
N GLU A 231 3.26 8.02 6.53
CA GLU A 231 2.80 9.08 5.64
C GLU A 231 1.99 10.13 6.41
N LYS A 232 0.79 9.78 6.83
CA LYS A 232 -0.07 10.51 7.77
C LYS A 232 -0.24 9.73 9.06
N GLU A 233 -0.21 8.41 8.93
CA GLU A 233 -0.32 7.41 9.99
C GLU A 233 0.80 6.40 9.85
N VAL A 234 1.07 5.66 10.93
CA VAL A 234 2.01 4.54 10.90
C VAL A 234 1.29 3.33 10.34
N TYR A 235 1.91 2.66 9.36
CA TYR A 235 1.37 1.46 8.74
C TYR A 235 2.46 0.39 8.58
N PRO A 236 2.11 -0.92 8.64
CA PRO A 236 3.10 -1.98 8.51
C PRO A 236 3.64 -2.07 7.08
N LEU A 237 4.96 -2.18 6.94
CA LEU A 237 5.65 -2.47 5.68
C LEU A 237 6.13 -3.91 5.63
N ARG A 238 6.54 -4.44 6.79
CA ARG A 238 7.02 -5.78 6.98
C ARG A 238 6.74 -6.23 8.41
N GLN A 239 6.02 -7.31 8.56
CA GLN A 239 5.94 -8.05 9.82
C GLN A 239 6.88 -9.25 9.77
N THR A 240 7.61 -9.46 10.88
CA THR A 240 8.46 -10.64 11.01
C THR A 240 7.61 -11.88 11.20
N GLN A 241 8.04 -12.99 10.61
CA GLN A 241 7.49 -14.32 10.87
C GLN A 241 8.32 -15.09 11.91
N CYS A 242 9.45 -14.50 12.34
CA CYS A 242 10.31 -15.09 13.35
C CYS A 242 9.84 -14.68 14.75
N GLN A 243 9.90 -15.63 15.69
CA GLN A 243 9.57 -15.42 17.11
C GLN A 243 10.82 -15.59 17.96
N PHE A 244 11.80 -14.69 17.79
CA PHE A 244 12.99 -14.67 18.62
C PHE A 244 12.76 -13.88 19.91
N ALA A 245 13.56 -14.13 20.94
CA ALA A 245 13.42 -13.47 22.24
C ALA A 245 13.60 -11.94 22.15
N THR A 246 14.43 -11.47 21.24
CA THR A 246 14.62 -10.03 20.96
C THR A 246 13.80 -9.62 19.74
N HIS A 247 12.98 -8.57 19.90
CA HIS A 247 12.19 -7.99 18.83
C HIS A 247 12.49 -6.49 18.69
N VAL A 248 12.77 -6.06 17.46
CA VAL A 248 13.04 -4.65 17.14
C VAL A 248 12.00 -4.16 16.12
N ASN A 249 11.32 -3.07 16.48
CA ASN A 249 10.44 -2.36 15.56
C ASN A 249 11.19 -1.20 14.90
N LEU A 250 11.15 -1.13 13.58
CA LEU A 250 11.75 -0.03 12.83
C LEU A 250 10.67 0.83 12.17
N LEU A 251 10.95 2.11 12.03
CA LEU A 251 10.20 3.03 11.19
C LEU A 251 11.04 3.38 9.97
N LEU A 252 10.51 3.18 8.78
CA LEU A 252 11.13 3.60 7.53
C LEU A 252 10.53 4.96 7.12
N LEU A 253 11.32 6.00 7.25
CA LEU A 253 10.99 7.34 6.75
C LEU A 253 11.29 7.42 5.26
N ASP A 254 10.43 8.08 4.50
CA ASP A 254 10.55 8.29 3.06
C ASP A 254 10.20 9.75 2.72
N ASN A 255 11.09 10.42 1.99
CA ASN A 255 10.85 11.78 1.49
C ASN A 255 10.71 11.84 -0.04
N GLY A 256 10.47 10.68 -0.68
CA GLY A 256 10.32 10.56 -2.13
C GLY A 256 11.64 10.37 -2.90
N THR A 257 12.78 10.79 -2.34
CA THR A 257 14.11 10.62 -2.96
C THR A 257 15.03 9.72 -2.17
N LYS A 258 14.84 9.64 -0.85
CA LYS A 258 15.66 8.88 0.09
C LYS A 258 14.80 8.20 1.11
N GLN A 259 15.31 7.11 1.68
CA GLN A 259 14.69 6.42 2.81
C GLN A 259 15.67 6.25 3.95
N HIS A 260 15.14 6.17 5.17
CA HIS A 260 15.95 6.11 6.37
C HIS A 260 15.26 5.28 7.44
N TYR A 261 15.98 4.30 7.99
CA TYR A 261 15.50 3.50 9.10
C TYR A 261 15.74 4.22 10.44
N CYS A 262 14.69 4.30 11.24
CA CYS A 262 14.71 4.76 12.62
C CYS A 262 14.25 3.61 13.51
N LEU A 263 14.63 3.64 14.80
CA LEU A 263 14.04 2.76 15.80
C LEU A 263 12.66 3.30 16.19
N LYS A 264 11.65 2.43 16.23
CA LYS A 264 10.34 2.68 16.82
C LYS A 264 10.28 1.97 18.18
N THR A 265 10.22 2.74 19.28
CA THR A 265 10.11 2.23 20.65
C THR A 265 8.68 1.94 21.04
#